data_adf7ffb1d866922e55e5cbbfbc04ff51
#
_entry.id   adf7ffb1d866922e55e5cbbfbc04ff51
#
_cell.length_a   1.000
_cell.length_b   1.000
_cell.length_c   1.000
_cell.angle_alpha   90.00
_cell.angle_beta   90.00
_cell.angle_gamma   90.00
#
_symmetry.space_group_name_H-M   'P 1'
#
loop_
_entity.id
_entity.type
_entity.pdbx_description
1 polymer ?
#
loop_
_entity_poly.entity_id
_entity_poly.type
_entity_poly.pdbx_seq_one_letter_code
_entity_poly.pdbx_strand_id
1 'polypeptide(L)'
;MPASPVFDRYALNGKLPSPERTVEVLVIGAGPAGIAAAAEAANRGAQVLLVDEHPVSASLMGLDTPLYFGGRLTSAVQRQARMVEQLLASSPDLEAAMELGVEVLLGTYAWGAYVNGPGLGTLPAPVVGLADEDRAWLVGFGKLILATGARDIALSFKGWDQPGVMGANGLAALLDRYDAFAGRRIVVLGSGDLGLETARRALDRGLEVAAVIETRDGVQGDSGLAQDLRVRGVELLTGQVVHQAHGGLDGVSRVEVGPVQGPVRSIACDTVCLAVGLAPAIELLNVLGGALETDSARGGHVPATPDGVSTSLANVFVAGDGAGLCGTSRERAVAQGIAAARAALGETAEHRPGGPGEDCLGYQLDWMRALMAVAPDGVVVCQCEEVTRGDLLGVQPPNYLDRPERMSARDLHSLNADGPVNQDQIKRLTRACMGACQARRCREQVSLIMTLATQSPPGSIPLAGFRAPVRPLPLKVLADWDEAAVMGEGWDVWFGIPSQWVPYLDIDTDREAYHLAILSGETPP
;
A
#
# COMPACT_ATOMS: atom_id res chain seq x y z
N MET A 1 13.22 39.48 -18.78
CA MET A 1 12.82 38.36 -17.90
C MET A 1 14.07 37.92 -17.15
N PRO A 2 14.08 37.81 -15.82
CA PRO A 2 15.21 37.20 -15.14
C PRO A 2 15.39 35.76 -15.67
N ALA A 3 16.62 35.35 -15.92
CA ALA A 3 16.93 33.99 -16.35
C ALA A 3 16.38 33.02 -15.29
N SER A 4 15.63 32.00 -15.73
CA SER A 4 15.19 30.95 -14.82
C SER A 4 16.41 30.42 -14.07
N PRO A 5 16.33 30.20 -12.74
CA PRO A 5 17.45 29.68 -11.99
C PRO A 5 17.87 28.35 -12.63
N VAL A 6 19.16 28.25 -12.97
CA VAL A 6 19.72 27.01 -13.51
C VAL A 6 19.69 26.00 -12.35
N PHE A 7 18.93 24.95 -12.52
CA PHE A 7 18.85 23.86 -11.54
C PHE A 7 20.21 23.15 -11.48
N ASP A 8 20.87 23.20 -10.32
CA ASP A 8 22.12 22.49 -10.07
C ASP A 8 21.85 21.15 -9.36
N ARG A 9 21.90 20.06 -10.09
CA ARG A 9 21.72 18.70 -9.57
C ARG A 9 22.79 18.28 -8.55
N TYR A 10 23.88 19.03 -8.44
CA TYR A 10 25.03 18.76 -7.54
C TYR A 10 25.07 19.73 -6.35
N ALA A 11 24.05 20.55 -6.15
CA ALA A 11 24.02 21.55 -5.07
C ALA A 11 24.20 20.95 -3.68
N LEU A 12 23.83 19.67 -3.49
CA LEU A 12 23.98 18.93 -2.23
C LEU A 12 25.25 18.07 -2.16
N ASN A 13 26.19 18.24 -3.10
CA ASN A 13 27.40 17.44 -3.10
C ASN A 13 28.18 17.60 -1.78
N GLY A 14 28.49 16.50 -1.12
CA GLY A 14 29.15 16.48 0.19
C GLY A 14 28.29 16.88 1.39
N LYS A 15 27.00 17.19 1.18
CA LYS A 15 26.06 17.58 2.25
C LYS A 15 25.15 16.45 2.71
N LEU A 16 25.01 15.38 1.90
CA LEU A 16 24.16 14.25 2.23
C LEU A 16 24.91 13.23 3.09
N PRO A 17 24.23 12.59 4.07
CA PRO A 17 24.85 11.58 4.90
C PRO A 17 25.27 10.36 4.06
N SER A 18 26.41 9.76 4.42
CA SER A 18 26.83 8.50 3.85
C SER A 18 25.99 7.35 4.42
N PRO A 19 25.75 6.27 3.66
CA PRO A 19 25.12 5.08 4.20
C PRO A 19 26.00 4.46 5.30
N GLU A 20 25.39 3.85 6.33
CA GLU A 20 26.13 3.16 7.39
C GLU A 20 27.01 2.04 6.83
N ARG A 21 26.50 1.36 5.81
CA ARG A 21 27.22 0.33 5.05
C ARG A 21 26.64 0.20 3.64
N THR A 22 27.38 -0.47 2.78
CA THR A 22 26.92 -0.86 1.45
C THR A 22 26.96 -2.37 1.32
N VAL A 23 25.90 -2.98 0.78
CA VAL A 23 25.80 -4.41 0.51
C VAL A 23 25.79 -4.68 -0.98
N GLU A 24 26.24 -5.87 -1.38
CA GLU A 24 26.25 -6.25 -2.80
C GLU A 24 24.82 -6.42 -3.34
N VAL A 25 23.99 -7.19 -2.62
CA VAL A 25 22.57 -7.41 -2.97
C VAL A 25 21.71 -7.08 -1.76
N LEU A 26 20.78 -6.14 -1.94
CA LEU A 26 19.75 -5.80 -0.97
C LEU A 26 18.40 -6.34 -1.47
N VAL A 27 17.74 -7.13 -0.64
CA VAL A 27 16.40 -7.69 -0.93
C VAL A 27 15.39 -7.09 0.06
N ILE A 28 14.31 -6.49 -0.43
CA ILE A 28 13.25 -5.93 0.41
C ILE A 28 11.99 -6.80 0.31
N GLY A 29 11.66 -7.44 1.43
CA GLY A 29 10.53 -8.35 1.60
C GLY A 29 10.97 -9.81 1.72
N ALA A 30 10.62 -10.46 2.85
CA ALA A 30 10.88 -11.89 3.13
C ALA A 30 9.64 -12.77 2.85
N GLY A 31 8.90 -12.45 1.80
CA GLY A 31 7.93 -13.37 1.21
C GLY A 31 8.62 -14.47 0.39
N PRO A 32 7.87 -15.43 -0.18
CA PRO A 32 8.44 -16.54 -0.94
C PRO A 32 9.42 -16.10 -2.04
N ALA A 33 9.10 -15.04 -2.76
CA ALA A 33 9.96 -14.50 -3.82
C ALA A 33 11.26 -13.90 -3.27
N GLY A 34 11.19 -13.10 -2.19
CA GLY A 34 12.36 -12.46 -1.61
C GLY A 34 13.31 -13.44 -0.94
N ILE A 35 12.78 -14.41 -0.18
CA ILE A 35 13.60 -15.49 0.41
C ILE A 35 14.30 -16.28 -0.69
N ALA A 36 13.59 -16.67 -1.75
CA ALA A 36 14.18 -17.40 -2.87
C ALA A 36 15.23 -16.58 -3.61
N ALA A 37 15.01 -15.27 -3.79
CA ALA A 37 15.99 -14.38 -4.39
C ALA A 37 17.24 -14.25 -3.52
N ALA A 38 17.08 -14.08 -2.21
CA ALA A 38 18.19 -13.97 -1.27
C ALA A 38 19.02 -15.24 -1.21
N ALA A 39 18.36 -16.41 -1.10
CA ALA A 39 19.02 -17.72 -1.09
C ALA A 39 19.77 -17.99 -2.40
N GLU A 40 19.16 -17.70 -3.57
CA GLU A 40 19.82 -17.90 -4.87
C GLU A 40 21.04 -17.00 -5.02
N ALA A 41 20.97 -15.75 -4.60
CA ALA A 41 22.10 -14.83 -4.65
C ALA A 41 23.25 -15.27 -3.70
N ALA A 42 22.92 -15.69 -2.48
CA ALA A 42 23.89 -16.19 -1.51
C ALA A 42 24.56 -17.50 -1.99
N ASN A 43 23.81 -18.43 -2.57
CA ASN A 43 24.34 -19.67 -3.18
C ASN A 43 25.34 -19.40 -4.30
N ARG A 44 25.30 -18.22 -4.92
CA ARG A 44 26.22 -17.76 -5.95
C ARG A 44 27.38 -16.91 -5.39
N GLY A 45 27.48 -16.81 -4.08
CA GLY A 45 28.58 -16.16 -3.37
C GLY A 45 28.41 -14.66 -3.17
N ALA A 46 27.23 -14.08 -3.46
CA ALA A 46 26.96 -12.68 -3.21
C ALA A 46 26.74 -12.41 -1.71
N GLN A 47 27.16 -11.23 -1.24
CA GLN A 47 26.80 -10.69 0.07
C GLN A 47 25.35 -10.17 0.03
N VAL A 48 24.45 -10.83 0.78
CA VAL A 48 23.02 -10.52 0.73
C VAL A 48 22.52 -10.01 2.08
N LEU A 49 21.80 -8.89 2.04
CA LEU A 49 20.96 -8.40 3.13
C LEU A 49 19.48 -8.54 2.71
N LEU A 50 18.71 -9.29 3.49
CA LEU A 50 17.27 -9.43 3.37
C LEU A 50 16.58 -8.65 4.47
N VAL A 51 15.68 -7.75 4.11
CA VAL A 51 14.95 -6.89 5.04
C VAL A 51 13.45 -7.16 4.95
N ASP A 52 12.78 -7.32 6.08
CA ASP A 52 11.32 -7.47 6.13
C ASP A 52 10.70 -6.70 7.30
N GLU A 53 9.57 -6.06 7.03
CA GLU A 53 8.82 -5.31 8.04
C GLU A 53 8.13 -6.19 9.09
N HIS A 54 7.99 -7.47 8.81
CA HIS A 54 7.41 -8.41 9.76
C HIS A 54 8.44 -8.92 10.78
N PRO A 55 8.05 -9.13 12.02
CA PRO A 55 6.72 -8.84 12.55
C PRO A 55 6.49 -7.31 12.66
N VAL A 56 5.40 -6.85 12.10
CA VAL A 56 5.01 -5.43 12.21
C VAL A 56 4.76 -5.11 13.68
N SER A 57 5.30 -4.01 14.16
CA SER A 57 5.12 -3.60 15.55
C SER A 57 3.65 -3.28 15.87
N ALA A 58 3.25 -3.48 17.12
CA ALA A 58 1.89 -3.20 17.57
C ALA A 58 1.49 -1.72 17.37
N SER A 59 2.46 -0.80 17.44
CA SER A 59 2.26 0.63 17.22
C SER A 59 1.94 0.96 15.76
N LEU A 60 2.53 0.23 14.81
CA LEU A 60 2.33 0.44 13.38
C LEU A 60 1.14 -0.33 12.80
N MET A 61 0.72 -1.44 13.44
CA MET A 61 -0.39 -2.29 12.97
C MET A 61 -1.68 -1.51 12.71
N GLY A 62 -2.02 -0.54 13.56
CA GLY A 62 -3.23 0.28 13.41
C GLY A 62 -3.10 1.41 12.39
N LEU A 63 -1.89 1.91 12.16
CA LEU A 63 -1.62 3.03 11.26
C LEU A 63 -1.46 2.60 9.81
N ASP A 64 -0.82 1.46 9.58
CA ASP A 64 -0.44 1.05 8.25
C ASP A 64 -1.63 0.60 7.40
N THR A 65 -2.38 -0.37 7.88
CA THR A 65 -3.59 -0.83 7.19
C THR A 65 -4.62 -1.33 8.20
N PRO A 66 -5.71 -0.61 8.50
CA PRO A 66 -6.78 -1.16 9.35
C PRO A 66 -7.43 -2.38 8.71
N LEU A 67 -7.42 -2.48 7.39
CA LEU A 67 -7.85 -3.69 6.69
C LEU A 67 -6.88 -4.84 6.91
N TYR A 68 -5.60 -4.56 7.13
CA TYR A 68 -4.60 -5.60 7.31
C TYR A 68 -4.82 -6.36 8.62
N PHE A 69 -5.14 -5.67 9.72
CA PHE A 69 -5.30 -6.31 11.02
C PHE A 69 -6.73 -6.28 11.58
N GLY A 70 -7.58 -5.39 11.11
CA GLY A 70 -9.02 -5.37 11.37
C GLY A 70 -9.48 -5.37 12.82
N GLY A 71 -8.58 -5.16 13.78
CA GLY A 71 -8.93 -5.14 15.20
C GLY A 71 -9.30 -6.49 15.82
N ARG A 72 -9.23 -7.62 15.09
CA ARG A 72 -9.46 -8.97 15.60
C ARG A 72 -8.17 -9.66 16.01
N LEU A 73 -7.42 -9.04 16.92
CA LEU A 73 -6.11 -9.47 17.38
C LEU A 73 -6.19 -10.09 18.78
N THR A 74 -5.40 -11.13 19.04
CA THR A 74 -5.12 -11.58 20.39
C THR A 74 -3.98 -10.74 20.99
N SER A 75 -3.80 -10.80 22.31
CA SER A 75 -2.67 -10.15 22.99
C SER A 75 -1.28 -10.72 22.59
N ALA A 76 -1.26 -11.77 21.79
CA ALA A 76 -0.02 -12.35 21.25
C ALA A 76 0.82 -11.33 20.48
N VAL A 77 0.18 -10.41 19.74
CA VAL A 77 0.85 -9.35 18.98
C VAL A 77 1.60 -8.32 19.83
N GLN A 78 1.35 -8.26 21.15
CA GLN A 78 2.05 -7.36 22.07
C GLN A 78 3.42 -7.90 22.50
N ARG A 79 3.74 -9.15 22.15
CA ARG A 79 4.98 -9.83 22.53
C ARG A 79 5.88 -10.00 21.32
N GLN A 80 6.71 -9.02 21.05
CA GLN A 80 7.58 -8.98 19.87
C GLN A 80 8.43 -10.27 19.72
N ALA A 81 9.05 -10.74 20.80
CA ALA A 81 9.86 -11.98 20.76
C ALA A 81 9.02 -13.19 20.31
N ARG A 82 7.79 -13.36 20.83
CA ARG A 82 6.90 -14.43 20.38
C ARG A 82 6.52 -14.30 18.91
N MET A 83 6.30 -13.08 18.44
CA MET A 83 5.95 -12.84 17.04
C MET A 83 7.11 -13.21 16.11
N VAL A 84 8.37 -12.91 16.51
CA VAL A 84 9.56 -13.33 15.78
C VAL A 84 9.67 -14.86 15.76
N GLU A 85 9.54 -15.52 16.92
CA GLU A 85 9.58 -16.99 17.00
C GLU A 85 8.50 -17.63 16.11
N GLN A 86 7.28 -17.11 16.14
CA GLN A 86 6.18 -17.62 15.33
C GLN A 86 6.40 -17.40 13.83
N LEU A 87 6.97 -16.25 13.46
CA LEU A 87 7.33 -15.94 12.08
C LEU A 87 8.38 -16.93 11.56
N LEU A 88 9.43 -17.18 12.31
CA LEU A 88 10.47 -18.15 11.95
C LEU A 88 9.87 -19.57 11.83
N ALA A 89 9.08 -20.00 12.80
CA ALA A 89 8.41 -21.32 12.76
C ALA A 89 7.47 -21.46 11.55
N SER A 90 6.86 -20.37 11.08
CA SER A 90 5.98 -20.39 9.90
C SER A 90 6.74 -20.33 8.56
N SER A 91 8.05 -20.08 8.58
CA SER A 91 8.85 -19.86 7.36
C SER A 91 10.20 -20.62 7.41
N PRO A 92 10.21 -21.95 7.29
CA PRO A 92 11.46 -22.73 7.31
C PRO A 92 12.44 -22.35 6.20
N ASP A 93 11.97 -21.83 5.06
CA ASP A 93 12.84 -21.35 3.98
C ASP A 93 13.65 -20.13 4.40
N LEU A 94 13.16 -19.34 5.37
CA LEU A 94 13.90 -18.20 5.90
C LEU A 94 15.10 -18.66 6.74
N GLU A 95 14.91 -19.68 7.57
CA GLU A 95 16.00 -20.31 8.31
C GLU A 95 17.04 -20.92 7.36
N ALA A 96 16.61 -21.62 6.32
CA ALA A 96 17.50 -22.16 5.30
C ALA A 96 18.30 -21.05 4.57
N ALA A 97 17.70 -19.91 4.29
CA ALA A 97 18.41 -18.76 3.70
C ALA A 97 19.48 -18.20 4.67
N MET A 98 19.20 -18.13 5.98
CA MET A 98 20.18 -17.72 7.00
C MET A 98 21.36 -18.70 7.09
N GLU A 99 21.11 -20.01 6.98
CA GLU A 99 22.17 -21.04 6.95
C GLU A 99 23.09 -20.88 5.72
N LEU A 100 22.59 -20.34 4.62
CA LEU A 100 23.38 -19.98 3.42
C LEU A 100 24.18 -18.67 3.58
N GLY A 101 24.10 -18.01 4.74
CA GLY A 101 24.82 -16.77 5.02
C GLY A 101 24.08 -15.50 4.64
N VAL A 102 22.77 -15.57 4.35
CA VAL A 102 21.95 -14.37 4.18
C VAL A 102 21.81 -13.67 5.53
N GLU A 103 22.19 -12.40 5.58
CA GLU A 103 21.88 -11.55 6.72
C GLU A 103 20.40 -11.12 6.66
N VAL A 104 19.65 -11.30 7.75
CA VAL A 104 18.20 -11.04 7.80
C VAL A 104 17.90 -10.00 8.87
N LEU A 105 17.20 -8.92 8.48
CA LEU A 105 16.66 -7.92 9.40
C LEU A 105 15.13 -7.99 9.38
N LEU A 106 14.55 -8.53 10.44
CA LEU A 106 13.12 -8.59 10.68
C LEU A 106 12.65 -7.38 11.49
N GLY A 107 11.35 -7.04 11.37
CA GLY A 107 10.78 -5.87 12.03
C GLY A 107 11.36 -4.55 11.51
N THR A 108 11.99 -4.59 10.35
CA THR A 108 12.67 -3.47 9.71
C THR A 108 12.00 -3.14 8.38
N TYR A 109 11.56 -1.92 8.21
CA TYR A 109 10.85 -1.50 7.00
C TYR A 109 11.65 -0.48 6.19
N ALA A 110 11.51 -0.57 4.86
CA ALA A 110 12.07 0.39 3.92
C ALA A 110 11.11 1.57 3.77
N TRP A 111 11.52 2.75 4.20
CA TRP A 111 10.71 3.95 4.13
C TRP A 111 10.98 4.83 2.91
N GLY A 112 12.09 4.63 2.22
CA GLY A 112 12.46 5.35 1.01
C GLY A 112 13.61 4.69 0.29
N ALA A 113 13.76 5.00 -0.99
CA ALA A 113 14.87 4.52 -1.79
C ALA A 113 15.27 5.61 -2.79
N TYR A 114 16.58 5.76 -3.04
CA TYR A 114 17.12 6.88 -3.78
C TYR A 114 18.30 6.45 -4.65
N VAL A 115 18.30 6.92 -5.88
CA VAL A 115 19.38 6.75 -6.85
C VAL A 115 19.72 8.08 -7.48
N ASN A 116 20.96 8.24 -7.93
CA ASN A 116 21.31 9.39 -8.76
C ASN A 116 20.53 9.36 -10.08
N GLY A 117 20.05 10.51 -10.50
CA GLY A 117 19.23 10.67 -11.69
C GLY A 117 19.28 12.10 -12.23
N PRO A 118 18.43 12.47 -13.18
CA PRO A 118 18.41 13.82 -13.75
C PRO A 118 18.21 14.93 -12.71
N GLY A 119 17.39 14.65 -11.68
CA GLY A 119 17.06 15.62 -10.62
C GLY A 119 17.99 15.62 -9.41
N LEU A 120 18.78 14.56 -9.20
CA LEU A 120 19.69 14.42 -8.05
C LEU A 120 20.94 13.68 -8.50
N GLY A 121 22.11 14.33 -8.38
CA GLY A 121 23.40 13.78 -8.78
C GLY A 121 24.43 13.67 -7.66
N THR A 122 24.00 13.94 -6.42
CA THR A 122 24.89 14.15 -5.26
C THR A 122 24.89 13.02 -4.25
N LEU A 123 24.14 11.95 -4.47
CA LEU A 123 24.18 10.79 -3.57
C LEU A 123 25.55 10.11 -3.67
N PRO A 124 26.19 9.80 -2.52
CA PRO A 124 27.47 9.10 -2.50
C PRO A 124 27.36 7.66 -3.01
N ALA A 125 26.18 7.05 -2.88
CA ALA A 125 25.84 5.73 -3.41
C ALA A 125 24.31 5.63 -3.59
N PRO A 126 23.80 4.67 -4.37
CA PRO A 126 22.39 4.27 -4.30
C PRO A 126 22.05 3.82 -2.89
N VAL A 127 20.94 4.30 -2.30
CA VAL A 127 20.61 4.03 -0.89
C VAL A 127 19.14 3.66 -0.70
N VAL A 128 18.87 2.82 0.30
CA VAL A 128 17.55 2.57 0.87
C VAL A 128 17.54 3.09 2.30
N GLY A 129 16.52 3.86 2.63
CA GLY A 129 16.22 4.26 4.00
C GLY A 129 15.48 3.16 4.72
N LEU A 130 16.06 2.65 5.79
CA LEU A 130 15.51 1.62 6.66
C LEU A 130 15.13 2.24 8.01
N ALA A 131 14.13 1.66 8.66
CA ALA A 131 13.78 2.00 10.04
C ALA A 131 13.20 0.78 10.77
N ASP A 132 13.39 0.77 12.07
CA ASP A 132 12.70 -0.09 13.03
C ASP A 132 11.91 0.77 14.05
N GLU A 133 11.57 0.26 15.21
CA GLU A 133 10.88 1.03 16.26
C GLU A 133 11.77 2.06 16.95
N ASP A 134 13.09 1.89 16.87
CA ASP A 134 14.06 2.65 17.67
C ASP A 134 14.86 3.64 16.86
N ARG A 135 15.17 3.34 15.60
CA ARG A 135 16.03 4.19 14.77
C ARG A 135 15.69 4.13 13.27
N ALA A 136 16.23 5.09 12.53
CA ALA A 136 16.27 5.05 11.07
C ALA A 136 17.73 5.21 10.61
N TRP A 137 18.07 4.57 9.47
CA TRP A 137 19.41 4.63 8.89
C TRP A 137 19.39 4.42 7.38
N LEU A 138 20.51 4.65 6.72
CA LEU A 138 20.68 4.44 5.28
C LEU A 138 21.59 3.24 5.02
N VAL A 139 21.19 2.40 4.06
CA VAL A 139 21.99 1.27 3.55
C VAL A 139 22.22 1.47 2.06
N GLY A 140 23.50 1.47 1.65
CA GLY A 140 23.89 1.47 0.25
C GLY A 140 23.73 0.08 -0.38
N PHE A 141 23.48 0.02 -1.68
CA PHE A 141 23.35 -1.24 -2.41
C PHE A 141 24.05 -1.23 -3.76
N GLY A 142 24.60 -2.38 -4.14
CA GLY A 142 25.05 -2.63 -5.50
C GLY A 142 23.89 -3.05 -6.42
N LYS A 143 23.03 -3.95 -5.91
CA LYS A 143 21.82 -4.45 -6.56
C LYS A 143 20.67 -4.39 -5.57
N LEU A 144 19.46 -4.04 -6.05
CA LEU A 144 18.23 -3.98 -5.25
C LEU A 144 17.18 -4.89 -5.87
N ILE A 145 16.64 -5.81 -5.07
CA ILE A 145 15.50 -6.66 -5.45
C ILE A 145 14.30 -6.27 -4.58
N LEU A 146 13.26 -5.74 -5.20
CA LEU A 146 12.02 -5.37 -4.55
C LEU A 146 11.03 -6.55 -4.60
N ALA A 147 10.91 -7.28 -3.51
CA ALA A 147 9.96 -8.37 -3.30
C ALA A 147 8.87 -7.95 -2.31
N THR A 148 8.38 -6.73 -2.47
CA THR A 148 7.52 -5.99 -1.54
C THR A 148 6.09 -6.52 -1.42
N GLY A 149 5.74 -7.54 -2.21
CA GLY A 149 4.42 -8.17 -2.16
C GLY A 149 3.28 -7.28 -2.65
N ALA A 150 2.08 -7.55 -2.15
CA ALA A 150 0.88 -6.80 -2.49
C ALA A 150 0.04 -6.52 -1.25
N ARG A 151 -0.85 -5.53 -1.35
CA ARG A 151 -1.79 -5.13 -0.30
C ARG A 151 -3.22 -5.54 -0.68
N ASP A 152 -4.03 -5.78 0.33
CA ASP A 152 -5.47 -5.93 0.17
C ASP A 152 -6.07 -4.64 -0.39
N ILE A 153 -6.92 -4.76 -1.40
CA ILE A 153 -7.69 -3.64 -1.92
C ILE A 153 -8.82 -3.33 -0.95
N ALA A 154 -8.86 -2.09 -0.48
CA ALA A 154 -9.99 -1.58 0.25
C ALA A 154 -11.14 -1.28 -0.71
N LEU A 155 -12.32 -1.81 -0.41
CA LEU A 155 -13.57 -1.46 -1.07
C LEU A 155 -14.52 -0.92 -0.01
N SER A 156 -14.78 0.38 -0.08
CA SER A 156 -15.61 1.06 0.91
C SER A 156 -17.10 0.74 0.75
N PHE A 157 -17.71 0.26 1.82
CA PHE A 157 -19.14 0.05 1.98
C PHE A 157 -19.55 0.57 3.37
N LYS A 158 -20.83 0.70 3.64
CA LYS A 158 -21.28 1.25 4.91
C LYS A 158 -20.84 0.38 6.09
N GLY A 159 -20.01 0.92 6.99
CA GLY A 159 -19.47 0.21 8.14
C GLY A 159 -18.20 -0.62 7.86
N TRP A 160 -17.51 -0.40 6.73
CA TRP A 160 -16.26 -1.09 6.41
C TRP A 160 -15.08 -0.64 7.30
N ASP A 161 -15.21 0.51 7.93
CA ASP A 161 -14.20 1.23 8.71
C ASP A 161 -14.21 0.86 10.20
N GLN A 162 -14.99 -0.14 10.60
CA GLN A 162 -15.08 -0.61 11.99
C GLN A 162 -14.21 -1.85 12.24
N PRO A 163 -13.83 -2.14 13.50
CA PRO A 163 -13.11 -3.36 13.86
C PRO A 163 -13.87 -4.62 13.41
N GLY A 164 -13.13 -5.60 12.90
CA GLY A 164 -13.68 -6.84 12.34
C GLY A 164 -13.80 -6.81 10.81
N VAL A 165 -13.58 -5.66 10.14
CA VAL A 165 -13.42 -5.61 8.69
C VAL A 165 -11.93 -5.61 8.35
N MET A 166 -11.49 -6.55 7.51
CA MET A 166 -10.09 -6.72 7.17
C MET A 166 -9.90 -7.34 5.78
N GLY A 167 -8.69 -7.32 5.26
CA GLY A 167 -8.35 -7.94 3.99
C GLY A 167 -7.89 -9.39 4.13
N ALA A 168 -7.84 -10.10 3.01
CA ALA A 168 -7.45 -11.51 2.91
C ALA A 168 -5.99 -11.75 3.33
N ASN A 169 -5.06 -10.87 2.90
CA ASN A 169 -3.65 -10.95 3.31
C ASN A 169 -3.48 -10.69 4.81
N GLY A 170 -4.24 -9.75 5.35
CA GLY A 170 -4.25 -9.48 6.78
C GLY A 170 -4.76 -10.67 7.59
N LEU A 171 -5.84 -11.30 7.16
CA LEU A 171 -6.36 -12.52 7.78
C LEU A 171 -5.34 -13.66 7.70
N ALA A 172 -4.74 -13.89 6.53
CA ALA A 172 -3.71 -14.91 6.34
C ALA A 172 -2.50 -14.69 7.26
N ALA A 173 -2.04 -13.44 7.40
CA ALA A 173 -0.94 -13.11 8.29
C ALA A 173 -1.28 -13.41 9.77
N LEU A 174 -2.49 -13.05 10.22
CA LEU A 174 -2.92 -13.32 11.59
C LEU A 174 -3.13 -14.81 11.87
N LEU A 175 -3.60 -15.58 10.89
CA LEU A 175 -3.82 -17.01 11.04
C LEU A 175 -2.51 -17.82 10.97
N ASP A 176 -1.71 -17.57 9.94
CA ASP A 176 -0.59 -18.45 9.60
C ASP A 176 0.76 -17.94 10.13
N ARG A 177 1.00 -16.62 10.03
CA ARG A 177 2.30 -16.04 10.40
C ARG A 177 2.41 -15.72 11.88
N TYR A 178 1.31 -15.25 12.51
CA TYR A 178 1.34 -14.75 13.88
C TYR A 178 0.58 -15.63 14.88
N ASP A 179 -0.28 -16.50 14.42
CA ASP A 179 -1.21 -17.29 15.25
C ASP A 179 -1.90 -16.38 16.31
N ALA A 180 -2.46 -15.28 15.81
CA ALA A 180 -2.95 -14.17 16.64
C ALA A 180 -4.34 -13.68 16.27
N PHE A 181 -5.12 -14.44 15.50
CA PHE A 181 -6.47 -14.08 15.12
C PHE A 181 -7.49 -14.42 16.21
N ALA A 182 -8.37 -13.49 16.54
CA ALA A 182 -9.38 -13.62 17.61
C ALA A 182 -10.81 -13.81 17.10
N GLY A 183 -11.08 -13.70 15.79
CA GLY A 183 -12.39 -13.94 15.21
C GLY A 183 -12.79 -15.41 15.19
N ARG A 184 -14.08 -15.69 15.02
CA ARG A 184 -14.64 -17.03 15.01
C ARG A 184 -15.53 -17.35 13.82
N ARG A 185 -16.29 -16.35 13.36
CA ARG A 185 -17.28 -16.49 12.28
C ARG A 185 -17.11 -15.40 11.26
N ILE A 186 -16.71 -15.78 10.05
CA ILE A 186 -16.35 -14.83 9.00
C ILE A 186 -17.32 -14.87 7.82
N VAL A 187 -17.46 -13.72 7.16
CA VAL A 187 -18.03 -13.57 5.82
C VAL A 187 -16.94 -13.08 4.90
N VAL A 188 -16.77 -13.73 3.75
CA VAL A 188 -15.77 -13.37 2.73
C VAL A 188 -16.45 -12.63 1.59
N LEU A 189 -15.91 -11.51 1.16
CA LEU A 189 -16.35 -10.72 0.01
C LEU A 189 -15.43 -10.96 -1.18
N GLY A 190 -15.97 -11.55 -2.24
CA GLY A 190 -15.27 -11.98 -3.44
C GLY A 190 -15.18 -13.50 -3.53
N SER A 191 -15.50 -14.03 -4.71
CA SER A 191 -15.46 -15.47 -5.02
C SER A 191 -14.40 -15.83 -6.07
N GLY A 192 -13.45 -14.95 -6.34
CA GLY A 192 -12.23 -15.28 -7.07
C GLY A 192 -11.34 -16.24 -6.26
N ASP A 193 -10.24 -16.72 -6.83
CA ASP A 193 -9.33 -17.67 -6.17
C ASP A 193 -8.87 -17.15 -4.80
N LEU A 194 -8.56 -15.86 -4.67
CA LEU A 194 -8.21 -15.25 -3.39
C LEU A 194 -9.31 -15.44 -2.33
N GLY A 195 -10.58 -15.26 -2.70
CA GLY A 195 -11.70 -15.39 -1.79
C GLY A 195 -11.97 -16.83 -1.39
N LEU A 196 -11.95 -17.75 -2.36
CA LEU A 196 -12.16 -19.18 -2.10
C LEU A 196 -11.02 -19.78 -1.25
N GLU A 197 -9.75 -19.43 -1.54
CA GLU A 197 -8.60 -19.84 -0.74
C GLU A 197 -8.63 -19.25 0.67
N THR A 198 -9.08 -18.00 0.82
CA THR A 198 -9.27 -17.37 2.14
C THR A 198 -10.32 -18.13 2.95
N ALA A 199 -11.45 -18.48 2.34
CA ALA A 199 -12.49 -19.26 2.99
C ALA A 199 -11.99 -20.67 3.39
N ARG A 200 -11.29 -21.36 2.50
CA ARG A 200 -10.68 -22.67 2.77
C ARG A 200 -9.71 -22.58 3.94
N ARG A 201 -8.77 -21.63 3.90
CA ARG A 201 -7.79 -21.40 4.97
C ARG A 201 -8.46 -21.16 6.32
N ALA A 202 -9.51 -20.35 6.36
CA ALA A 202 -10.26 -20.10 7.58
C ALA A 202 -10.89 -21.37 8.16
N LEU A 203 -11.53 -22.19 7.31
CA LEU A 203 -12.08 -23.48 7.72
C LEU A 203 -10.99 -24.46 8.21
N ASP A 204 -9.84 -24.50 7.55
CA ASP A 204 -8.71 -25.37 7.93
C ASP A 204 -8.11 -24.96 9.28
N ARG A 205 -8.28 -23.69 9.67
CA ARG A 205 -7.90 -23.15 10.99
C ARG A 205 -9.03 -23.23 12.02
N GLY A 206 -10.12 -23.94 11.71
CA GLY A 206 -11.24 -24.17 12.62
C GLY A 206 -12.20 -23.01 12.79
N LEU A 207 -12.17 -22.01 11.90
CA LEU A 207 -13.13 -20.92 11.89
C LEU A 207 -14.41 -21.35 11.14
N GLU A 208 -15.52 -20.73 11.49
CA GLU A 208 -16.76 -20.82 10.72
C GLU A 208 -16.75 -19.81 9.57
N VAL A 209 -16.98 -20.27 8.35
CA VAL A 209 -17.21 -19.40 7.19
C VAL A 209 -18.71 -19.40 6.89
N ALA A 210 -19.41 -18.32 7.27
CA ALA A 210 -20.84 -18.21 7.15
C ALA A 210 -21.30 -18.10 5.69
N ALA A 211 -20.56 -17.31 4.89
CA ALA A 211 -20.83 -17.15 3.47
C ALA A 211 -19.63 -16.58 2.71
N VAL A 212 -19.57 -16.86 1.42
CA VAL A 212 -18.79 -16.11 0.42
C VAL A 212 -19.78 -15.33 -0.44
N ILE A 213 -19.61 -14.02 -0.53
CA ILE A 213 -20.48 -13.10 -1.26
C ILE A 213 -19.83 -12.76 -2.60
N GLU A 214 -20.63 -12.78 -3.67
CA GLU A 214 -20.19 -12.46 -5.03
C GLU A 214 -21.20 -11.53 -5.72
N THR A 215 -20.70 -10.45 -6.32
CA THR A 215 -21.54 -9.49 -7.05
C THR A 215 -21.98 -9.99 -8.43
N ARG A 216 -21.17 -10.82 -9.07
CA ARG A 216 -21.49 -11.45 -10.35
C ARG A 216 -22.44 -12.63 -10.17
N ASP A 217 -23.08 -13.06 -11.24
CA ASP A 217 -24.08 -14.15 -11.21
C ASP A 217 -23.46 -15.55 -10.98
N GLY A 218 -22.14 -15.69 -11.12
CA GLY A 218 -21.41 -16.95 -10.93
C GLY A 218 -20.19 -16.78 -10.06
N VAL A 219 -19.72 -17.89 -9.47
CA VAL A 219 -18.44 -17.97 -8.78
C VAL A 219 -17.31 -17.72 -9.79
N GLN A 220 -16.31 -16.94 -9.40
CA GLN A 220 -15.27 -16.45 -10.31
C GLN A 220 -13.99 -17.27 -10.26
N GLY A 221 -13.66 -17.92 -9.15
CA GLY A 221 -12.46 -18.74 -8.97
C GLY A 221 -12.68 -20.21 -9.28
N ASP A 222 -11.73 -21.03 -8.85
CA ASP A 222 -11.68 -22.47 -9.12
C ASP A 222 -12.95 -23.22 -8.72
N SER A 223 -13.54 -23.93 -9.67
CA SER A 223 -14.81 -24.62 -9.48
C SER A 223 -14.72 -25.83 -8.54
N GLY A 224 -13.56 -26.48 -8.47
CA GLY A 224 -13.30 -27.60 -7.56
C GLY A 224 -13.24 -27.11 -6.12
N LEU A 225 -12.52 -26.02 -5.88
CA LEU A 225 -12.45 -25.37 -4.58
C LEU A 225 -13.81 -24.84 -4.14
N ALA A 226 -14.58 -24.22 -5.04
CA ALA A 226 -15.92 -23.79 -4.77
C ALA A 226 -16.86 -24.95 -4.37
N GLN A 227 -16.69 -26.11 -5.01
CA GLN A 227 -17.46 -27.31 -4.67
C GLN A 227 -17.03 -27.88 -3.30
N ASP A 228 -15.74 -27.91 -2.98
CA ASP A 228 -15.26 -28.30 -1.66
C ASP A 228 -15.85 -27.45 -0.54
N LEU A 229 -15.86 -26.13 -0.72
CA LEU A 229 -16.47 -25.20 0.24
C LEU A 229 -17.96 -25.46 0.45
N ARG A 230 -18.73 -25.76 -0.63
CA ARG A 230 -20.14 -26.12 -0.50
C ARG A 230 -20.33 -27.42 0.29
N VAL A 231 -19.51 -28.43 0.04
CA VAL A 231 -19.53 -29.69 0.80
C VAL A 231 -19.24 -29.47 2.28
N ARG A 232 -18.35 -28.50 2.59
CA ARG A 232 -18.02 -28.09 3.96
C ARG A 232 -19.05 -27.15 4.59
N GLY A 233 -20.16 -26.88 3.92
CA GLY A 233 -21.29 -26.11 4.45
C GLY A 233 -21.22 -24.61 4.25
N VAL A 234 -20.31 -24.10 3.41
CA VAL A 234 -20.22 -22.66 3.10
C VAL A 234 -21.29 -22.27 2.07
N GLU A 235 -22.05 -21.22 2.37
CA GLU A 235 -22.96 -20.62 1.38
C GLU A 235 -22.18 -19.76 0.38
N LEU A 236 -22.29 -20.05 -0.91
CA LEU A 236 -21.76 -19.22 -1.99
C LEU A 236 -22.91 -18.40 -2.58
N LEU A 237 -22.97 -17.11 -2.27
CA LEU A 237 -24.07 -16.19 -2.58
C LEU A 237 -23.68 -15.29 -3.76
N THR A 238 -24.08 -15.69 -4.96
CA THR A 238 -23.85 -14.94 -6.21
C THR A 238 -24.97 -13.93 -6.49
N GLY A 239 -24.68 -12.89 -7.29
CA GLY A 239 -25.63 -11.79 -7.55
C GLY A 239 -25.95 -10.96 -6.30
N GLN A 240 -25.08 -10.96 -5.29
CA GLN A 240 -25.27 -10.32 -4.00
C GLN A 240 -24.16 -9.34 -3.69
N VAL A 241 -24.48 -8.26 -3.01
CA VAL A 241 -23.52 -7.26 -2.52
C VAL A 241 -23.73 -7.01 -1.03
N VAL A 242 -22.69 -6.60 -0.33
CA VAL A 242 -22.80 -6.12 1.05
C VAL A 242 -23.42 -4.72 1.04
N HIS A 243 -24.53 -4.55 1.77
CA HIS A 243 -25.18 -3.26 1.95
C HIS A 243 -24.61 -2.50 3.15
N GLN A 244 -24.43 -3.20 4.27
CA GLN A 244 -23.90 -2.63 5.49
C GLN A 244 -23.32 -3.70 6.40
N ALA A 245 -22.19 -3.39 7.05
CA ALA A 245 -21.72 -4.10 8.24
C ALA A 245 -22.22 -3.33 9.49
N HIS A 246 -22.77 -4.07 10.44
CA HIS A 246 -23.24 -3.54 11.71
C HIS A 246 -22.37 -4.03 12.84
N GLY A 247 -22.08 -3.15 13.77
CA GLY A 247 -21.29 -3.44 14.95
C GLY A 247 -21.40 -2.36 16.01
N GLY A 248 -20.53 -2.45 16.99
CA GLY A 248 -20.44 -1.50 18.10
C GLY A 248 -18.98 -1.35 18.54
N LEU A 249 -18.76 -1.11 19.83
CA LEU A 249 -17.41 -0.99 20.40
C LEU A 249 -16.55 -2.25 20.18
N ASP A 250 -17.20 -3.42 20.17
CA ASP A 250 -16.53 -4.71 19.93
C ASP A 250 -16.32 -5.03 18.44
N GLY A 251 -16.70 -4.12 17.55
CA GLY A 251 -16.63 -4.28 16.11
C GLY A 251 -17.84 -5.00 15.49
N VAL A 252 -17.66 -5.57 14.29
CA VAL A 252 -18.71 -6.21 13.49
C VAL A 252 -19.39 -7.33 14.27
N SER A 253 -20.73 -7.36 14.18
CA SER A 253 -21.58 -8.42 14.74
C SER A 253 -22.48 -9.10 13.69
N ARG A 254 -22.73 -8.42 12.56
CA ARG A 254 -23.49 -8.94 11.43
C ARG A 254 -23.28 -8.10 10.18
N VAL A 255 -23.58 -8.67 9.03
CA VAL A 255 -23.66 -7.95 7.74
C VAL A 255 -25.05 -8.10 7.13
N GLU A 256 -25.48 -7.07 6.40
CA GLU A 256 -26.64 -7.11 5.51
C GLU A 256 -26.14 -7.32 4.08
N VAL A 257 -26.68 -8.34 3.43
CA VAL A 257 -26.35 -8.71 2.05
C VAL A 257 -27.62 -8.91 1.24
N GLY A 258 -27.58 -8.58 -0.03
CA GLY A 258 -28.70 -8.71 -0.95
C GLY A 258 -28.30 -8.33 -2.37
N PRO A 259 -29.19 -8.46 -3.36
CA PRO A 259 -28.97 -7.89 -4.68
C PRO A 259 -28.89 -6.36 -4.58
N VAL A 260 -28.34 -5.71 -5.60
CA VAL A 260 -28.27 -4.23 -5.65
C VAL A 260 -29.66 -3.59 -5.45
N GLN A 261 -30.67 -4.21 -6.02
CA GLN A 261 -32.09 -3.82 -5.82
C GLN A 261 -32.87 -5.04 -5.38
N GLY A 262 -33.45 -5.00 -4.20
CA GLY A 262 -34.27 -6.11 -3.68
C GLY A 262 -34.12 -6.29 -2.17
N PRO A 263 -34.64 -7.40 -1.65
CA PRO A 263 -34.59 -7.68 -0.22
C PRO A 263 -33.16 -8.01 0.25
N VAL A 264 -32.82 -7.49 1.41
CA VAL A 264 -31.56 -7.81 2.09
C VAL A 264 -31.79 -8.81 3.21
N ARG A 265 -30.81 -9.66 3.48
CA ARG A 265 -30.79 -10.57 4.63
C ARG A 265 -29.62 -10.26 5.55
N SER A 266 -29.79 -10.54 6.81
CA SER A 266 -28.75 -10.38 7.82
C SER A 266 -28.01 -11.71 8.03
N ILE A 267 -26.67 -11.65 8.04
CA ILE A 267 -25.78 -12.77 8.36
C ILE A 267 -24.96 -12.38 9.59
N ALA A 268 -25.10 -13.14 10.67
CA ALA A 268 -24.29 -12.94 11.87
C ALA A 268 -22.83 -13.32 11.56
N CYS A 269 -21.89 -12.44 11.91
CA CYS A 269 -20.44 -12.67 11.78
C CYS A 269 -19.71 -11.70 12.70
N ASP A 270 -18.50 -12.05 13.13
CA ASP A 270 -17.60 -11.14 13.85
C ASP A 270 -16.51 -10.57 12.95
N THR A 271 -16.39 -11.10 11.74
CA THR A 271 -15.37 -10.68 10.78
C THR A 271 -15.91 -10.64 9.37
N VAL A 272 -15.62 -9.56 8.64
CA VAL A 272 -15.85 -9.41 7.21
C VAL A 272 -14.48 -9.33 6.53
N CYS A 273 -14.19 -10.29 5.65
CA CYS A 273 -12.92 -10.38 4.95
C CYS A 273 -13.07 -9.93 3.50
N LEU A 274 -12.38 -8.85 3.13
CA LEU A 274 -12.30 -8.35 1.76
C LEU A 274 -11.29 -9.19 0.98
N ALA A 275 -11.75 -9.91 -0.04
CA ALA A 275 -10.94 -10.79 -0.87
C ALA A 275 -11.24 -10.58 -2.38
N VAL A 276 -11.49 -9.33 -2.76
CA VAL A 276 -11.82 -8.96 -4.15
C VAL A 276 -10.57 -8.78 -5.01
N GLY A 277 -9.42 -8.61 -4.39
CA GLY A 277 -8.16 -8.48 -5.11
C GLY A 277 -7.06 -7.87 -4.28
N LEU A 278 -5.89 -7.82 -4.88
CA LEU A 278 -4.67 -7.27 -4.32
C LEU A 278 -4.13 -6.15 -5.20
N ALA A 279 -3.46 -5.19 -4.58
CA ALA A 279 -2.71 -4.13 -5.27
C ALA A 279 -1.20 -4.35 -5.04
N PRO A 280 -0.39 -4.43 -6.10
CA PRO A 280 1.06 -4.53 -5.97
C PRO A 280 1.65 -3.38 -5.14
N ALA A 281 2.60 -3.68 -4.26
CA ALA A 281 3.28 -2.68 -3.44
C ALA A 281 4.44 -2.06 -4.23
N ILE A 282 4.12 -1.05 -5.04
CA ILE A 282 5.01 -0.40 -6.02
C ILE A 282 5.67 0.89 -5.50
N GLU A 283 5.42 1.26 -4.25
CA GLU A 283 5.81 2.57 -3.69
C GLU A 283 7.30 2.83 -3.80
N LEU A 284 8.13 1.86 -3.39
CA LEU A 284 9.59 2.00 -3.43
C LEU A 284 10.13 2.15 -4.85
N LEU A 285 9.57 1.38 -5.81
CA LEU A 285 9.95 1.52 -7.20
C LEU A 285 9.55 2.90 -7.77
N ASN A 286 8.35 3.37 -7.41
CA ASN A 286 7.87 4.67 -7.88
C ASN A 286 8.72 5.84 -7.36
N VAL A 287 9.09 5.84 -6.05
CA VAL A 287 9.94 6.92 -5.50
C VAL A 287 11.37 6.87 -6.03
N LEU A 288 11.84 5.72 -6.48
CA LEU A 288 13.09 5.57 -7.23
C LEU A 288 13.00 6.17 -8.64
N GLY A 289 11.80 6.41 -9.16
CA GLY A 289 11.56 6.85 -10.54
C GLY A 289 11.46 5.71 -11.55
N GLY A 290 11.20 4.48 -11.10
CA GLY A 290 10.98 3.32 -11.96
C GLY A 290 9.67 3.43 -12.74
N ALA A 291 9.69 3.01 -14.02
CA ALA A 291 8.52 3.05 -14.88
C ALA A 291 7.43 2.06 -14.43
N LEU A 292 6.20 2.52 -14.49
CA LEU A 292 5.00 1.73 -14.23
C LEU A 292 4.18 1.61 -15.53
N GLU A 293 3.42 0.55 -15.61
CA GLU A 293 2.43 0.30 -16.65
C GLU A 293 1.11 -0.13 -16.03
N THR A 294 0.05 -0.18 -16.82
CA THR A 294 -1.24 -0.72 -16.38
C THR A 294 -1.48 -2.06 -17.04
N ASP A 295 -1.67 -3.10 -16.22
CA ASP A 295 -2.00 -4.45 -16.68
C ASP A 295 -3.13 -5.01 -15.81
N SER A 296 -4.32 -5.17 -16.41
CA SER A 296 -5.52 -5.63 -15.72
C SER A 296 -5.36 -7.02 -15.13
N ALA A 297 -4.65 -7.91 -15.81
CA ALA A 297 -4.42 -9.28 -15.36
C ALA A 297 -3.38 -9.37 -14.22
N ARG A 298 -2.60 -8.32 -14.01
CA ARG A 298 -1.54 -8.25 -12.98
C ARG A 298 -1.92 -7.35 -11.80
N GLY A 299 -3.19 -6.96 -11.68
CA GLY A 299 -3.69 -6.18 -10.54
C GLY A 299 -3.75 -4.67 -10.74
N GLY A 300 -3.60 -4.19 -11.96
CA GLY A 300 -3.74 -2.77 -12.32
C GLY A 300 -2.41 -2.07 -12.57
N HIS A 301 -1.98 -1.16 -11.69
CA HIS A 301 -0.69 -0.47 -11.83
C HIS A 301 0.46 -1.35 -11.34
N VAL A 302 1.38 -1.67 -12.21
CA VAL A 302 2.48 -2.64 -12.00
C VAL A 302 3.81 -2.09 -12.51
N PRO A 303 4.95 -2.63 -12.06
CA PRO A 303 6.24 -2.35 -12.68
C PRO A 303 6.26 -2.72 -14.16
N ALA A 304 6.80 -1.83 -15.00
CA ALA A 304 7.10 -2.15 -16.39
C ALA A 304 8.36 -3.04 -16.44
N THR A 305 8.18 -4.31 -16.81
CA THR A 305 9.24 -5.33 -16.77
C THR A 305 9.29 -6.09 -18.08
N PRO A 306 10.26 -5.79 -18.98
CA PRO A 306 10.32 -6.41 -20.30
C PRO A 306 10.63 -7.92 -20.27
N ASP A 307 11.35 -8.38 -19.25
CA ASP A 307 11.72 -9.79 -19.01
C ASP A 307 11.02 -10.41 -17.79
N GLY A 308 10.10 -9.67 -17.17
CA GLY A 308 9.34 -10.08 -16.00
C GLY A 308 10.01 -9.80 -14.65
N VAL A 309 11.27 -9.34 -14.61
CA VAL A 309 12.01 -9.07 -13.36
C VAL A 309 12.84 -7.78 -13.40
N SER A 310 13.42 -7.40 -14.54
CA SER A 310 14.20 -6.17 -14.68
C SER A 310 13.31 -4.95 -14.80
N THR A 311 13.66 -3.87 -14.10
CA THR A 311 12.93 -2.60 -14.18
C THR A 311 13.57 -1.65 -15.19
N SER A 312 12.98 -0.46 -15.36
CA SER A 312 13.58 0.63 -16.15
C SER A 312 14.83 1.23 -15.50
N LEU A 313 15.14 0.88 -14.25
CA LEU A 313 16.30 1.38 -13.50
C LEU A 313 17.42 0.34 -13.50
N ALA A 314 18.63 0.80 -13.78
CA ALA A 314 19.81 -0.06 -13.69
C ALA A 314 19.98 -0.59 -12.26
N ASN A 315 20.26 -1.90 -12.13
CA ASN A 315 20.51 -2.58 -10.86
C ASN A 315 19.30 -2.65 -9.91
N VAL A 316 18.08 -2.39 -10.38
CA VAL A 316 16.84 -2.52 -9.63
C VAL A 316 15.94 -3.56 -10.28
N PHE A 317 15.53 -4.56 -9.52
CA PHE A 317 14.74 -5.71 -9.96
C PHE A 317 13.49 -5.85 -9.10
N VAL A 318 12.49 -6.55 -9.60
CA VAL A 318 11.24 -6.82 -8.88
C VAL A 318 10.91 -8.31 -8.92
N ALA A 319 10.22 -8.81 -7.87
CA ALA A 319 9.77 -10.20 -7.82
C ALA A 319 8.51 -10.36 -6.95
N GLY A 320 7.77 -11.44 -7.19
CA GLY A 320 6.54 -11.78 -6.48
C GLY A 320 5.39 -10.83 -6.79
N ASP A 321 4.43 -10.73 -5.89
CA ASP A 321 3.22 -9.91 -6.10
C ASP A 321 3.52 -8.41 -6.30
N GLY A 322 4.67 -7.92 -5.81
CA GLY A 322 5.15 -6.57 -6.08
C GLY A 322 5.47 -6.33 -7.55
N ALA A 323 5.77 -7.38 -8.31
CA ALA A 323 5.92 -7.34 -9.76
C ALA A 323 4.57 -7.49 -10.50
N GLY A 324 3.44 -7.61 -9.79
CA GLY A 324 2.12 -7.78 -10.38
C GLY A 324 1.70 -9.24 -10.57
N LEU A 325 2.08 -10.13 -9.67
CA LEU A 325 1.65 -11.54 -9.66
C LEU A 325 0.51 -11.77 -8.63
N CYS A 326 -0.47 -10.89 -8.60
CA CYS A 326 -1.54 -10.91 -7.62
C CYS A 326 -2.30 -12.25 -7.59
N GLY A 327 -2.30 -12.92 -6.44
CA GLY A 327 -2.96 -14.22 -6.22
C GLY A 327 -2.25 -15.40 -6.86
N THR A 328 -0.96 -15.29 -7.19
CA THR A 328 -0.21 -16.41 -7.77
C THR A 328 0.26 -17.42 -6.72
N SER A 329 0.56 -18.62 -7.21
CA SER A 329 1.06 -19.68 -6.34
C SER A 329 2.44 -19.35 -5.77
N ARG A 330 2.75 -19.94 -4.61
CA ARG A 330 4.06 -19.85 -3.96
C ARG A 330 5.20 -20.26 -4.92
N GLU A 331 4.99 -21.32 -5.73
CA GLU A 331 5.99 -21.85 -6.66
C GLU A 331 6.35 -20.80 -7.73
N ARG A 332 5.37 -20.08 -8.24
CA ARG A 332 5.60 -19.01 -9.22
C ARG A 332 6.35 -17.84 -8.61
N ALA A 333 5.99 -17.44 -7.40
CA ALA A 333 6.69 -16.39 -6.68
C ALA A 333 8.16 -16.76 -6.41
N VAL A 334 8.43 -18.01 -5.99
CA VAL A 334 9.78 -18.56 -5.80
C VAL A 334 10.57 -18.54 -7.11
N ALA A 335 9.98 -19.04 -8.21
CA ALA A 335 10.65 -19.06 -9.52
C ALA A 335 11.02 -17.64 -10.00
N GLN A 336 10.14 -16.66 -9.78
CA GLN A 336 10.42 -15.28 -10.13
C GLN A 336 11.51 -14.67 -9.23
N GLY A 337 11.53 -14.97 -7.94
CA GLY A 337 12.61 -14.56 -7.04
C GLY A 337 13.98 -15.06 -7.49
N ILE A 338 14.07 -16.34 -7.86
CA ILE A 338 15.28 -16.95 -8.43
C ILE A 338 15.70 -16.21 -9.72
N ALA A 339 14.75 -15.95 -10.62
CA ALA A 339 15.01 -15.24 -11.87
C ALA A 339 15.54 -13.81 -11.61
N ALA A 340 14.96 -13.09 -10.64
CA ALA A 340 15.40 -11.75 -10.26
C ALA A 340 16.84 -11.75 -9.70
N ALA A 341 17.19 -12.73 -8.87
CA ALA A 341 18.55 -12.88 -8.34
C ALA A 341 19.56 -13.15 -9.47
N ARG A 342 19.23 -14.06 -10.40
CA ARG A 342 20.08 -14.35 -11.55
C ARG A 342 20.30 -13.13 -12.43
N ALA A 343 19.23 -12.39 -12.74
CA ALA A 343 19.31 -11.15 -13.51
C ALA A 343 20.17 -10.11 -12.77
N ALA A 344 20.04 -9.98 -11.46
CA ALA A 344 20.85 -9.09 -10.64
C ALA A 344 22.34 -9.43 -10.69
N LEU A 345 22.69 -10.71 -10.82
CA LEU A 345 24.06 -11.19 -10.93
C LEU A 345 24.58 -11.23 -12.39
N GLY A 346 23.81 -10.69 -13.35
CA GLY A 346 24.24 -10.52 -14.75
C GLY A 346 23.96 -11.72 -15.64
N GLU A 347 23.15 -12.68 -15.19
CA GLU A 347 22.70 -13.79 -16.03
C GLU A 347 21.43 -13.42 -16.81
N THR A 348 21.25 -14.01 -17.98
CA THR A 348 20.01 -13.87 -18.71
C THR A 348 18.92 -14.70 -18.00
N ALA A 349 17.95 -14.02 -17.44
CA ALA A 349 16.81 -14.67 -16.80
C ALA A 349 15.53 -14.14 -17.46
N GLU A 350 14.81 -15.02 -18.13
CA GLU A 350 13.47 -14.71 -18.61
C GLU A 350 12.45 -15.36 -17.67
N HIS A 351 11.61 -14.53 -17.09
CA HIS A 351 10.45 -14.99 -16.34
C HIS A 351 9.22 -14.30 -16.91
N ARG A 352 8.56 -14.94 -17.87
CA ARG A 352 7.31 -14.41 -18.39
C ARG A 352 6.20 -14.65 -17.38
N PRO A 353 5.43 -13.61 -16.98
CA PRO A 353 4.19 -13.81 -16.25
C PRO A 353 3.37 -14.88 -17.00
N GLY A 354 2.75 -15.80 -16.28
CA GLY A 354 1.92 -16.85 -16.90
C GLY A 354 0.79 -16.23 -17.74
N GLY A 355 0.18 -17.03 -18.61
CA GLY A 355 -0.81 -16.63 -19.64
C GLY A 355 -1.93 -15.70 -19.18
N PRO A 356 -2.92 -15.38 -20.02
CA PRO A 356 -3.91 -14.36 -19.71
C PRO A 356 -4.55 -14.66 -18.37
N GLY A 357 -4.22 -13.84 -17.37
CA GLY A 357 -4.81 -13.89 -16.05
C GLY A 357 -6.27 -13.43 -16.09
N GLU A 358 -6.96 -13.61 -14.98
CA GLU A 358 -8.28 -13.02 -14.78
C GLU A 358 -8.22 -11.49 -14.97
N ASP A 359 -9.31 -10.88 -15.46
CA ASP A 359 -9.44 -9.43 -15.50
C ASP A 359 -9.66 -8.90 -14.07
N CYS A 360 -8.58 -8.82 -13.31
CA CYS A 360 -8.60 -8.37 -11.90
C CYS A 360 -9.17 -6.97 -11.75
N LEU A 361 -8.78 -6.05 -12.64
CA LEU A 361 -9.24 -4.66 -12.58
C LEU A 361 -10.72 -4.54 -12.92
N GLY A 362 -11.19 -5.27 -13.95
CA GLY A 362 -12.62 -5.35 -14.29
C GLY A 362 -13.45 -5.94 -13.16
N TYR A 363 -12.95 -6.97 -12.48
CA TYR A 363 -13.59 -7.55 -11.31
C TYR A 363 -13.72 -6.56 -10.15
N GLN A 364 -12.67 -5.83 -9.86
CA GLN A 364 -12.67 -4.77 -8.84
C GLN A 364 -13.64 -3.62 -9.19
N LEU A 365 -13.72 -3.25 -10.46
CA LEU A 365 -14.67 -2.23 -10.95
C LEU A 365 -16.13 -2.70 -10.82
N ASP A 366 -16.42 -3.98 -11.07
CA ASP A 366 -17.78 -4.54 -10.90
C ASP A 366 -18.20 -4.50 -9.44
N TRP A 367 -17.31 -4.87 -8.51
CA TRP A 367 -17.55 -4.74 -7.08
C TRP A 367 -17.77 -3.28 -6.67
N MET A 368 -16.90 -2.36 -7.10
CA MET A 368 -17.06 -0.94 -6.75
C MET A 368 -18.34 -0.36 -7.32
N ARG A 369 -18.72 -0.74 -8.53
CA ARG A 369 -20.00 -0.32 -9.16
C ARG A 369 -21.20 -0.79 -8.33
N ALA A 370 -21.21 -2.04 -7.88
CA ALA A 370 -22.28 -2.57 -7.04
C ALA A 370 -22.35 -1.85 -5.68
N LEU A 371 -21.22 -1.61 -5.04
CA LEU A 371 -21.13 -0.88 -3.77
C LEU A 371 -21.56 0.59 -3.88
N MET A 372 -21.23 1.25 -4.98
CA MET A 372 -21.69 2.62 -5.25
C MET A 372 -23.19 2.67 -5.50
N ALA A 373 -23.76 1.64 -6.11
CA ALA A 373 -25.20 1.58 -6.39
C ALA A 373 -26.05 1.42 -5.13
N VAL A 374 -25.55 0.70 -4.10
CA VAL A 374 -26.29 0.51 -2.83
C VAL A 374 -26.04 1.62 -1.82
N ALA A 375 -24.91 2.33 -1.88
CA ALA A 375 -24.57 3.41 -0.95
C ALA A 375 -23.71 4.48 -1.65
N PRO A 376 -24.33 5.44 -2.37
CA PRO A 376 -23.56 6.35 -3.23
C PRO A 376 -22.70 7.37 -2.46
N ASP A 377 -23.17 8.00 -1.39
CA ASP A 377 -22.58 9.23 -0.89
C ASP A 377 -21.92 9.14 0.50
N GLY A 378 -22.62 8.67 1.49
CA GLY A 378 -22.24 8.78 2.92
C GLY A 378 -21.19 7.77 3.39
N VAL A 379 -20.48 7.10 2.50
CA VAL A 379 -19.45 6.11 2.86
C VAL A 379 -18.09 6.75 2.89
N VAL A 380 -17.37 6.61 4.00
CA VAL A 380 -15.99 7.09 4.14
C VAL A 380 -15.09 6.30 3.19
N VAL A 381 -14.33 6.99 2.34
CA VAL A 381 -13.34 6.43 1.41
C VAL A 381 -11.93 6.60 1.94
N CYS A 382 -11.61 7.75 2.51
CA CYS A 382 -10.33 8.04 3.13
C CYS A 382 -10.50 8.22 4.64
N GLN A 383 -10.19 7.20 5.43
CA GLN A 383 -10.35 7.23 6.88
C GLN A 383 -9.44 8.26 7.57
N CYS A 384 -8.20 8.43 7.09
CA CYS A 384 -7.25 9.36 7.70
C CYS A 384 -7.67 10.83 7.60
N GLU A 385 -8.42 11.17 6.55
CA GLU A 385 -8.86 12.54 6.25
C GLU A 385 -10.40 12.64 6.26
N GLU A 386 -11.10 11.60 6.69
CA GLU A 386 -12.57 11.55 6.82
C GLU A 386 -13.33 11.95 5.54
N VAL A 387 -12.74 11.69 4.36
CA VAL A 387 -13.34 12.02 3.07
C VAL A 387 -14.36 10.95 2.70
N THR A 388 -15.61 11.36 2.51
CA THR A 388 -16.68 10.47 2.04
C THR A 388 -16.65 10.31 0.52
N ARG A 389 -17.41 9.35 0.01
CA ARG A 389 -17.60 9.17 -1.44
C ARG A 389 -18.30 10.39 -2.05
N GLY A 390 -19.27 10.98 -1.36
CA GLY A 390 -19.92 12.21 -1.77
C GLY A 390 -18.95 13.38 -1.85
N ASP A 391 -18.08 13.55 -0.86
CA ASP A 391 -17.02 14.59 -0.89
C ASP A 391 -16.06 14.38 -2.06
N LEU A 392 -15.68 13.12 -2.34
CA LEU A 392 -14.81 12.79 -3.47
C LEU A 392 -15.46 13.12 -4.81
N LEU A 393 -16.72 12.73 -5.02
CA LEU A 393 -17.47 12.97 -6.25
C LEU A 393 -17.81 14.45 -6.44
N GLY A 394 -18.17 15.14 -5.35
CA GLY A 394 -18.45 16.57 -5.31
C GLY A 394 -17.19 17.43 -5.27
N VAL A 395 -15.99 16.82 -5.24
CA VAL A 395 -14.69 17.50 -5.15
C VAL A 395 -14.65 18.49 -4.00
N GLN A 396 -15.14 18.08 -2.84
CA GLN A 396 -15.21 18.88 -1.63
C GLN A 396 -14.12 18.50 -0.64
N PRO A 397 -13.55 19.45 0.09
CA PRO A 397 -12.69 19.14 1.24
C PRO A 397 -13.50 18.42 2.34
N PRO A 398 -12.85 17.71 3.28
CA PRO A 398 -13.54 17.05 4.38
C PRO A 398 -14.28 18.06 5.27
N ASN A 399 -15.30 17.58 6.00
CA ASN A 399 -16.21 18.42 6.79
C ASN A 399 -15.54 19.27 7.88
N TYR A 400 -14.34 18.92 8.32
CA TYR A 400 -13.59 19.71 9.31
C TYR A 400 -12.85 20.91 8.71
N LEU A 401 -12.90 21.08 7.38
CA LEU A 401 -12.37 22.25 6.66
C LEU A 401 -13.49 23.11 6.10
N ASP A 402 -13.22 24.40 5.96
CA ASP A 402 -14.15 25.31 5.30
C ASP A 402 -14.36 24.89 3.84
N ARG A 403 -15.62 25.00 3.40
CA ARG A 403 -16.05 24.72 2.02
C ARG A 403 -16.42 26.03 1.33
N PRO A 404 -15.47 26.71 0.66
CA PRO A 404 -15.77 27.94 -0.04
C PRO A 404 -16.86 27.74 -1.10
N GLU A 405 -17.82 28.65 -1.19
CA GLU A 405 -18.96 28.57 -2.11
C GLU A 405 -18.54 28.33 -3.56
N ARG A 406 -17.43 28.96 -3.99
CA ARG A 406 -16.86 28.76 -5.33
C ARG A 406 -16.40 27.31 -5.62
N MET A 407 -16.02 26.54 -4.59
CA MET A 407 -15.65 25.14 -4.76
C MET A 407 -16.89 24.25 -4.83
N SER A 408 -17.97 24.65 -4.18
CA SER A 408 -19.25 23.90 -4.20
C SER A 408 -19.91 23.88 -5.58
N ALA A 409 -19.48 24.76 -6.50
CA ALA A 409 -19.96 24.81 -7.89
C ALA A 409 -19.26 23.77 -8.80
N ARG A 410 -18.27 23.04 -8.33
CA ARG A 410 -17.50 22.07 -9.11
C ARG A 410 -17.66 20.66 -8.52
N ASP A 411 -17.70 19.71 -9.42
CA ASP A 411 -17.70 18.27 -9.12
C ASP A 411 -16.71 17.54 -10.04
N LEU A 412 -16.54 16.24 -9.82
CA LEU A 412 -15.63 15.41 -10.60
C LEU A 412 -16.00 15.41 -12.10
N HIS A 413 -17.30 15.44 -12.40
CA HIS A 413 -17.78 15.45 -13.78
C HIS A 413 -17.41 16.77 -14.49
N SER A 414 -17.61 17.91 -13.84
CA SER A 414 -17.26 19.23 -14.38
C SER A 414 -15.75 19.43 -14.53
N LEU A 415 -14.94 18.84 -13.63
CA LEU A 415 -13.48 18.84 -13.79
C LEU A 415 -13.04 17.97 -14.97
N ASN A 416 -13.66 16.82 -15.16
CA ASN A 416 -13.35 15.92 -16.28
C ASN A 416 -13.75 16.54 -17.65
N ALA A 417 -14.74 17.42 -17.67
CA ALA A 417 -15.11 18.17 -18.87
C ALA A 417 -14.06 19.22 -19.28
N ASP A 418 -13.31 19.75 -18.31
CA ASP A 418 -12.21 20.70 -18.57
C ASP A 418 -10.93 19.99 -19.04
N GLY A 419 -10.78 18.69 -18.71
CA GLY A 419 -9.62 17.87 -19.09
C GLY A 419 -9.53 16.60 -18.27
N PRO A 420 -8.63 15.67 -18.63
CA PRO A 420 -8.48 14.41 -17.92
C PRO A 420 -8.15 14.62 -16.44
N VAL A 421 -8.96 14.07 -15.57
CA VAL A 421 -8.71 14.10 -14.13
C VAL A 421 -7.59 13.14 -13.73
N ASN A 422 -6.88 13.50 -12.66
CA ASN A 422 -5.89 12.62 -12.04
C ASN A 422 -6.01 12.68 -10.51
N GLN A 423 -5.49 11.67 -9.85
CA GLN A 423 -5.61 11.59 -8.39
C GLN A 423 -4.84 12.70 -7.65
N ASP A 424 -3.73 13.20 -8.18
CA ASP A 424 -2.99 14.29 -7.53
C ASP A 424 -3.78 15.60 -7.50
N GLN A 425 -4.57 15.89 -8.53
CA GLN A 425 -5.50 17.00 -8.54
C GLN A 425 -6.59 16.83 -7.48
N ILE A 426 -7.26 15.67 -7.49
CA ILE A 426 -8.33 15.35 -6.55
C ILE A 426 -7.83 15.32 -5.10
N LYS A 427 -6.64 14.75 -4.87
CA LYS A 427 -5.94 14.77 -3.59
C LYS A 427 -5.78 16.18 -3.01
N ARG A 428 -5.38 17.15 -3.84
CA ARG A 428 -5.21 18.56 -3.39
C ARG A 428 -6.54 19.25 -3.07
N LEU A 429 -7.61 18.88 -3.75
CA LEU A 429 -8.93 19.50 -3.59
C LEU A 429 -9.72 18.87 -2.44
N THR A 430 -9.62 17.56 -2.26
CA THR A 430 -10.43 16.80 -1.31
C THR A 430 -9.65 16.28 -0.10
N ARG A 431 -8.33 16.35 -0.09
CA ARG A 431 -7.40 15.70 0.86
C ARG A 431 -7.41 14.15 0.82
N ALA A 432 -8.27 13.51 0.02
CA ALA A 432 -8.18 12.06 -0.18
C ALA A 432 -6.76 11.67 -0.60
N CYS A 433 -6.19 10.62 -0.02
CA CYS A 433 -4.80 10.18 -0.25
C CYS A 433 -3.69 11.06 0.39
N MET A 434 -4.01 12.00 1.30
CA MET A 434 -3.02 12.86 1.96
C MET A 434 -2.68 12.46 3.39
N GLY A 435 -3.51 11.66 4.04
CA GLY A 435 -3.37 11.37 5.46
C GLY A 435 -2.16 10.51 5.85
N ALA A 436 -2.03 10.24 7.15
CA ALA A 436 -0.88 9.56 7.77
C ALA A 436 -0.55 8.19 7.17
N CYS A 437 -1.55 7.45 6.63
CA CYS A 437 -1.31 6.17 5.97
C CYS A 437 -0.63 6.29 4.58
N GLN A 438 -0.34 7.50 4.09
CA GLN A 438 0.28 7.76 2.79
C GLN A 438 -0.46 7.12 1.61
N ALA A 439 -1.80 7.18 1.66
CA ALA A 439 -2.72 6.63 0.66
C ALA A 439 -2.74 5.09 0.54
N ARG A 440 -2.08 4.36 1.43
CA ARG A 440 -2.02 2.88 1.39
C ARG A 440 -3.39 2.20 1.51
N ARG A 441 -4.40 2.91 2.03
CA ARG A 441 -5.77 2.41 2.21
C ARG A 441 -6.73 2.81 1.10
N CYS A 442 -6.53 3.95 0.48
CA CYS A 442 -7.57 4.56 -0.34
C CYS A 442 -7.17 4.80 -1.81
N ARG A 443 -5.87 4.77 -2.16
CA ARG A 443 -5.40 5.13 -3.51
C ARG A 443 -6.09 4.34 -4.61
N GLU A 444 -6.13 3.02 -4.47
CA GLU A 444 -6.68 2.12 -5.47
C GLU A 444 -8.20 2.30 -5.57
N GLN A 445 -8.92 2.32 -4.44
CA GLN A 445 -10.37 2.52 -4.47
C GLN A 445 -10.78 3.92 -4.96
N VAL A 446 -9.98 4.97 -4.68
CA VAL A 446 -10.19 6.30 -5.25
C VAL A 446 -10.06 6.25 -6.78
N SER A 447 -9.05 5.52 -7.30
CA SER A 447 -8.90 5.29 -8.74
C SER A 447 -10.13 4.60 -9.35
N LEU A 448 -10.63 3.55 -8.70
CA LEU A 448 -11.83 2.82 -9.16
C LEU A 448 -13.07 3.73 -9.17
N ILE A 449 -13.30 4.50 -8.11
CA ILE A 449 -14.43 5.44 -8.01
C ILE A 449 -14.33 6.51 -9.10
N MET A 450 -13.16 7.11 -9.28
CA MET A 450 -12.93 8.11 -10.33
C MET A 450 -13.16 7.51 -11.72
N THR A 451 -12.64 6.32 -11.98
CA THR A 451 -12.83 5.60 -13.26
C THR A 451 -14.31 5.41 -13.59
N LEU A 452 -15.10 4.97 -12.59
CA LEU A 452 -16.55 4.78 -12.77
C LEU A 452 -17.30 6.11 -12.97
N ALA A 453 -16.99 7.11 -12.17
CA ALA A 453 -17.66 8.41 -12.21
C ALA A 453 -17.37 9.20 -13.49
N THR A 454 -16.16 9.10 -14.03
CA THR A 454 -15.75 9.82 -15.26
C THR A 454 -15.91 8.96 -16.52
N GLN A 455 -16.29 7.70 -16.37
CA GLN A 455 -16.38 6.72 -17.47
C GLN A 455 -15.05 6.58 -18.25
N SER A 456 -13.93 6.77 -17.53
CA SER A 456 -12.59 6.65 -18.11
C SER A 456 -12.24 5.17 -18.36
N PRO A 457 -11.36 4.87 -19.31
CA PRO A 457 -10.86 3.50 -19.48
C PRO A 457 -10.23 2.96 -18.19
N PRO A 458 -10.42 1.68 -17.84
CA PRO A 458 -9.79 1.07 -16.67
C PRO A 458 -8.28 1.29 -16.66
N GLY A 459 -7.75 1.74 -15.52
CA GLY A 459 -6.32 1.99 -15.34
C GLY A 459 -5.75 3.23 -16.04
N SER A 460 -6.58 4.03 -16.74
CA SER A 460 -6.12 5.26 -17.41
C SER A 460 -5.91 6.44 -16.45
N ILE A 461 -6.48 6.40 -15.24
CA ILE A 461 -6.31 7.47 -14.25
C ILE A 461 -5.00 7.25 -13.50
N PRO A 462 -4.03 8.18 -13.60
CA PRO A 462 -2.78 8.06 -12.86
C PRO A 462 -3.02 8.04 -11.35
N LEU A 463 -2.32 7.16 -10.65
CA LEU A 463 -2.36 7.12 -9.19
C LEU A 463 -1.76 8.38 -8.58
N ALA A 464 -2.22 8.75 -7.39
CA ALA A 464 -1.60 9.82 -6.60
C ALA A 464 -0.11 9.51 -6.37
N GLY A 465 0.75 10.49 -6.64
CA GLY A 465 2.20 10.34 -6.55
C GLY A 465 2.65 9.88 -5.16
N PHE A 466 3.58 8.95 -5.15
CA PHE A 466 4.23 8.49 -3.92
C PHE A 466 5.35 9.45 -3.51
N ARG A 467 5.57 9.58 -2.23
CA ARG A 467 6.66 10.38 -1.65
C ARG A 467 7.26 9.64 -0.46
N ALA A 468 8.56 9.69 -0.32
CA ALA A 468 9.19 9.21 0.90
C ALA A 468 8.86 10.17 2.09
N PRO A 469 8.65 9.63 3.29
CA PRO A 469 8.65 8.21 3.63
C PRO A 469 7.39 7.50 3.11
N VAL A 470 7.56 6.36 2.42
CA VAL A 470 6.43 5.55 1.92
C VAL A 470 5.81 4.65 3.00
N ARG A 471 6.45 4.60 4.16
CA ARG A 471 5.96 3.97 5.40
C ARG A 471 5.93 5.01 6.50
N PRO A 472 4.92 5.04 7.38
CA PRO A 472 4.91 5.92 8.54
C PRO A 472 6.13 5.67 9.42
N LEU A 473 6.81 6.73 9.81
CA LEU A 473 7.92 6.68 10.75
C LEU A 473 7.42 7.06 12.15
N PRO A 474 7.81 6.34 13.23
CA PRO A 474 7.52 6.74 14.59
C PRO A 474 8.08 8.13 14.90
N LEU A 475 7.33 8.95 15.65
CA LEU A 475 7.82 10.28 16.06
C LEU A 475 9.14 10.21 16.83
N LYS A 476 9.34 9.16 17.64
CA LYS A 476 10.61 8.90 18.32
C LYS A 476 11.77 8.82 17.33
N VAL A 477 11.61 8.02 16.26
CA VAL A 477 12.64 7.86 15.23
C VAL A 477 12.93 9.17 14.52
N LEU A 478 11.91 10.00 14.28
CA LEU A 478 12.09 11.32 13.66
C LEU A 478 12.75 12.33 14.62
N ALA A 479 12.44 12.25 15.93
CA ALA A 479 13.01 13.13 16.94
C ALA A 479 14.49 12.83 17.21
N ASP A 480 14.89 11.56 17.11
CA ASP A 480 16.24 11.10 17.39
C ASP A 480 17.12 11.11 16.10
N TRP A 481 16.59 11.57 14.97
CA TRP A 481 17.36 11.66 13.72
C TRP A 481 18.43 12.73 13.84
N ASP A 482 19.68 12.29 13.68
CA ASP A 482 20.84 13.19 13.72
C ASP A 482 21.00 13.91 12.37
N GLU A 483 20.72 15.20 12.37
CA GLU A 483 20.84 16.01 11.17
C GLU A 483 22.28 16.47 10.99
N ALA A 484 22.82 16.35 9.77
CA ALA A 484 24.15 16.86 9.47
C ALA A 484 24.22 18.37 9.77
N ALA A 485 25.25 18.82 10.49
CA ALA A 485 25.43 20.22 10.90
C ALA A 485 25.31 21.22 9.74
N VAL A 486 25.83 20.84 8.56
CA VAL A 486 25.70 21.62 7.30
C VAL A 486 24.25 21.82 6.86
N MET A 487 23.37 20.87 7.16
CA MET A 487 21.92 20.99 6.88
C MET A 487 21.29 21.97 7.87
N GLY A 488 21.67 21.88 9.16
CA GLY A 488 21.21 22.80 10.20
C GLY A 488 21.64 24.26 9.93
N GLU A 489 22.85 24.48 9.46
CA GLU A 489 23.34 25.82 9.06
C GLU A 489 22.55 26.42 7.89
N GLY A 490 21.94 25.57 7.06
CA GLY A 490 21.12 25.98 5.92
C GLY A 490 19.62 26.08 6.21
N TRP A 491 19.16 25.87 7.44
CA TRP A 491 17.75 25.82 7.81
C TRP A 491 16.97 27.05 7.39
N ASP A 492 17.54 28.26 7.58
CA ASP A 492 16.91 29.51 7.16
C ASP A 492 16.65 29.57 5.65
N VAL A 493 17.49 28.93 4.86
CA VAL A 493 17.32 28.83 3.41
C VAL A 493 16.30 27.74 3.02
N TRP A 494 16.22 26.65 3.79
CA TRP A 494 15.36 25.51 3.49
C TRP A 494 13.92 25.69 3.99
N PHE A 495 13.75 26.22 5.19
CA PHE A 495 12.45 26.46 5.83
C PHE A 495 12.12 27.91 5.96
N GLY A 496 13.11 28.76 5.79
CA GLY A 496 13.12 30.13 6.20
C GLY A 496 12.81 31.08 5.08
N ILE A 497 11.90 30.73 4.20
CA ILE A 497 11.22 31.81 3.53
C ILE A 497 9.95 32.07 4.35
N PRO A 498 10.03 32.91 5.42
CA PRO A 498 8.86 33.28 6.20
C PRO A 498 7.74 33.81 5.30
N SER A 499 8.09 34.46 4.20
CA SER A 499 7.17 34.93 3.18
C SER A 499 6.27 33.86 2.56
N GLN A 500 6.65 32.57 2.57
CA GLN A 500 5.73 31.51 2.11
C GLN A 500 4.49 31.33 3.00
N TRP A 501 4.55 31.78 4.26
CA TRP A 501 3.48 31.72 5.25
C TRP A 501 2.69 33.02 5.35
N VAL A 502 3.12 34.06 4.64
CA VAL A 502 2.38 35.31 4.57
C VAL A 502 1.18 35.14 3.64
N PRO A 503 -0.04 35.51 4.08
CA PRO A 503 -1.20 35.49 3.20
C PRO A 503 -0.94 36.29 1.90
N TYR A 504 -1.29 35.70 0.77
CA TYR A 504 -1.05 36.31 -0.55
C TYR A 504 -1.52 37.78 -0.67
N LEU A 505 -2.63 38.11 -0.01
CA LEU A 505 -3.20 39.45 -0.01
C LEU A 505 -2.41 40.47 0.84
N ASP A 506 -1.53 39.96 1.71
CA ASP A 506 -0.73 40.79 2.62
C ASP A 506 0.70 41.00 2.11
N ILE A 507 1.11 40.32 1.02
CA ILE A 507 2.42 40.49 0.37
C ILE A 507 2.54 41.94 -0.16
N ASP A 508 3.71 42.55 0.04
CA ASP A 508 4.00 43.95 -0.29
C ASP A 508 3.10 44.99 0.44
N THR A 509 2.54 44.61 1.59
CA THR A 509 1.80 45.51 2.49
C THR A 509 2.48 45.62 3.86
N ASP A 510 2.05 46.63 4.67
CA ASP A 510 2.53 46.79 6.05
C ASP A 510 2.26 45.52 6.93
N ARG A 511 1.27 44.71 6.55
CA ARG A 511 0.93 43.47 7.25
C ARG A 511 1.92 42.36 6.98
N GLU A 512 2.66 42.39 5.89
CA GLU A 512 3.72 41.42 5.62
C GLU A 512 4.79 41.45 6.71
N ALA A 513 5.28 42.66 7.06
CA ALA A 513 6.27 42.84 8.12
C ALA A 513 5.77 42.32 9.48
N TYR A 514 4.47 42.53 9.77
CA TYR A 514 3.83 41.99 10.97
C TYR A 514 3.84 40.43 10.99
N HIS A 515 3.47 39.79 9.89
CA HIS A 515 3.50 38.34 9.78
C HIS A 515 4.92 37.76 9.87
N LEU A 516 5.88 38.41 9.22
CA LEU A 516 7.28 38.01 9.25
C LEU A 516 7.88 38.09 10.66
N ALA A 517 7.57 39.13 11.42
CA ALA A 517 8.00 39.28 12.81
C ALA A 517 7.46 38.15 13.70
N ILE A 518 6.15 37.84 13.58
CA ILE A 518 5.56 36.71 14.32
C ILE A 518 6.24 35.38 13.99
N LEU A 519 6.48 35.12 12.70
CA LEU A 519 7.07 33.88 12.23
C LEU A 519 8.55 33.73 12.64
N SER A 520 9.28 34.85 12.77
CA SER A 520 10.65 34.87 13.28
C SER A 520 10.75 34.88 14.80
N GLY A 521 9.62 34.93 15.52
CA GLY A 521 9.60 35.03 17.00
C GLY A 521 9.96 36.42 17.53
N GLU A 522 9.95 37.42 16.67
CA GLU A 522 10.17 38.83 17.03
C GLU A 522 8.86 39.48 17.46
N THR A 523 8.96 40.57 18.24
CA THR A 523 7.79 41.38 18.57
C THR A 523 7.37 42.19 17.32
N PRO A 524 6.12 42.03 16.85
CA PRO A 524 5.65 42.81 15.69
C PRO A 524 5.79 44.31 15.90
N PRO A 525 6.11 45.06 14.85
CA PRO A 525 6.24 46.50 14.92
C PRO A 525 4.92 47.22 15.25
#